data_a84137d136fb4933ef95deffb59d331b
#
_entry.id   a84137d136fb4933ef95deffb59d331b
#
_cell.length_a   1.000
_cell.length_b   1.000
_cell.length_c   1.000
_cell.angle_alpha   90.00
_cell.angle_beta   90.00
_cell.angle_gamma   90.00
#
_symmetry.space_group_name_H-M   'P 1'
#
loop_
_entity.id
_entity.type
_entity.pdbx_description
1 polymer ?
#
loop_
_entity_poly.entity_id
_entity_poly.type
_entity_poly.pdbx_seq_one_letter_code
_entity_poly.pdbx_strand_id
1 'polypeptide(L)'
;MEWFEALILGLIQGLTEYLPVSSSGHLAIGSALFGIEGEENLAFTIVVHVATVFSTLVILWKEIDWIFKGLFKWQMNEETRYVINILVSMIPIGIVGVFFKDEVEAIFGSGLVVVGCCLLLTALLLSFSYYYKPKQKENISMKDAFIIGLAQACAVLPGLSRSGSTIATGLLLGDNKAKLAQFSFLMVMPPILGEALLDGMKMMKDEAVGGGIPTLSLVVGFLAAFVSGCLACKWMINIVKKGKLIYFAIYCAIAGVITLILS
;
A
#
# COMPACT_ATOMS: atom_id res chain seq x y z
N MET A 1 23.88 -0.63 -3.97
CA MET A 1 22.78 -1.38 -4.66
C MET A 1 23.14 -1.54 -6.14
N GLU A 2 23.22 -2.80 -6.59
CA GLU A 2 23.46 -3.12 -7.99
C GLU A 2 22.15 -3.02 -8.81
N TRP A 3 22.25 -2.83 -10.12
CA TRP A 3 21.06 -2.67 -10.97
C TRP A 3 20.13 -3.90 -10.98
N PHE A 4 20.65 -5.11 -10.80
CA PHE A 4 19.83 -6.32 -10.75
C PHE A 4 19.07 -6.46 -9.42
N GLU A 5 19.66 -6.01 -8.30
CA GLU A 5 19.00 -5.93 -6.99
C GLU A 5 17.83 -4.94 -7.06
N ALA A 6 18.09 -3.77 -7.65
CA ALA A 6 17.08 -2.76 -7.89
C ALA A 6 15.94 -3.26 -8.80
N LEU A 7 16.26 -4.05 -9.83
CA LEU A 7 15.25 -4.69 -10.69
C LEU A 7 14.35 -5.63 -9.89
N ILE A 8 14.94 -6.52 -9.09
CA ILE A 8 14.18 -7.51 -8.30
C ILE A 8 13.33 -6.81 -7.25
N LEU A 9 13.90 -5.88 -6.47
CA LEU A 9 13.16 -5.13 -5.46
C LEU A 9 12.07 -4.25 -6.07
N GLY A 10 12.33 -3.65 -7.23
CA GLY A 10 11.32 -2.90 -7.99
C GLY A 10 10.15 -3.78 -8.45
N LEU A 11 10.43 -4.99 -8.96
CA LEU A 11 9.40 -5.96 -9.31
C LEU A 11 8.59 -6.40 -8.07
N ILE A 12 9.27 -6.68 -6.97
CA ILE A 12 8.64 -7.02 -5.68
C ILE A 12 7.70 -5.89 -5.27
N GLN A 13 8.19 -4.65 -5.22
CA GLN A 13 7.35 -3.50 -4.84
C GLN A 13 6.13 -3.36 -5.74
N GLY A 14 6.31 -3.31 -7.06
CA GLY A 14 5.21 -3.08 -7.98
C GLY A 14 4.14 -4.17 -7.94
N LEU A 15 4.55 -5.44 -7.77
CA LEU A 15 3.60 -6.54 -7.63
C LEU A 15 2.89 -6.49 -6.27
N THR A 16 3.63 -6.35 -5.17
CA THR A 16 3.10 -6.53 -3.82
C THR A 16 2.37 -5.31 -3.27
N GLU A 17 2.53 -4.12 -3.86
CA GLU A 17 1.83 -2.90 -3.42
C GLU A 17 0.30 -3.02 -3.58
N TYR A 18 -0.14 -3.61 -4.68
CA TYR A 18 -1.57 -3.79 -4.95
C TYR A 18 -2.11 -5.11 -4.44
N LEU A 19 -1.28 -6.13 -4.42
CA LEU A 19 -1.65 -7.42 -3.87
C LEU A 19 -1.76 -7.34 -2.34
N PRO A 20 -2.73 -8.02 -1.74
CA PRO A 20 -2.93 -7.94 -0.30
C PRO A 20 -1.93 -8.82 0.47
N VAL A 21 -0.61 -8.60 0.24
CA VAL A 21 0.48 -9.44 0.76
C VAL A 21 1.58 -8.64 1.50
N SER A 22 1.42 -7.33 1.64
CA SER A 22 2.36 -6.40 2.27
C SER A 22 3.64 -6.14 1.47
N SER A 23 3.67 -5.04 0.72
CA SER A 23 4.88 -4.59 -0.01
C SER A 23 6.03 -4.27 0.94
N SER A 24 5.77 -3.55 2.04
CA SER A 24 6.79 -3.22 3.04
C SER A 24 7.43 -4.46 3.66
N GLY A 25 6.64 -5.50 3.97
CA GLY A 25 7.16 -6.77 4.46
C GLY A 25 8.06 -7.48 3.43
N HIS A 26 7.63 -7.52 2.16
CA HIS A 26 8.41 -8.16 1.11
C HIS A 26 9.67 -7.37 0.74
N LEU A 27 9.62 -6.04 0.77
CA LEU A 27 10.82 -5.22 0.60
C LEU A 27 11.80 -5.42 1.76
N ALA A 28 11.32 -5.47 3.01
CA ALA A 28 12.18 -5.73 4.17
C ALA A 28 12.88 -7.08 4.04
N ILE A 29 12.16 -8.14 3.67
CA ILE A 29 12.74 -9.47 3.44
C ILE A 29 13.74 -9.43 2.27
N GLY A 30 13.37 -8.81 1.14
CA GLY A 30 14.22 -8.70 -0.04
C GLY A 30 15.50 -7.90 0.24
N SER A 31 15.40 -6.77 0.93
CA SER A 31 16.55 -5.95 1.32
C SER A 31 17.47 -6.70 2.27
N ALA A 32 16.92 -7.43 3.26
CA ALA A 32 17.72 -8.25 4.17
C ALA A 32 18.47 -9.37 3.44
N LEU A 33 17.86 -10.01 2.44
CA LEU A 33 18.50 -11.04 1.63
C LEU A 33 19.67 -10.50 0.77
N PHE A 34 19.58 -9.25 0.33
CA PHE A 34 20.65 -8.59 -0.42
C PHE A 34 21.65 -7.82 0.45
N GLY A 35 21.43 -7.76 1.77
CA GLY A 35 22.29 -7.02 2.70
C GLY A 35 22.21 -5.49 2.50
N ILE A 36 21.08 -4.98 2.04
CA ILE A 36 20.84 -3.56 1.78
C ILE A 36 20.19 -2.94 3.03
N GLU A 37 20.90 -1.99 3.65
CA GLU A 37 20.49 -1.38 4.91
C GLU A 37 20.62 0.14 4.88
N GLY A 38 20.01 0.83 5.88
CA GLY A 38 20.21 2.24 6.13
C GLY A 38 19.62 3.17 5.07
N GLU A 39 20.34 4.26 4.80
CA GLU A 39 19.90 5.36 3.90
C GLU A 39 19.69 4.89 2.45
N GLU A 40 20.51 3.95 1.99
CA GLU A 40 20.38 3.36 0.66
C GLU A 40 19.02 2.67 0.48
N ASN A 41 18.60 1.89 1.47
CA ASN A 41 17.29 1.22 1.46
C ASN A 41 16.14 2.23 1.49
N LEU A 42 16.25 3.29 2.32
CA LEU A 42 15.23 4.33 2.42
C LEU A 42 15.06 5.08 1.09
N ALA A 43 16.15 5.55 0.49
CA ALA A 43 16.13 6.28 -0.78
C ALA A 43 15.49 5.45 -1.90
N PHE A 44 15.87 4.18 -2.01
CA PHE A 44 15.31 3.26 -3.00
C PHE A 44 13.82 3.02 -2.76
N THR A 45 13.41 2.80 -1.51
CA THR A 45 12.02 2.58 -1.11
C THR A 45 11.13 3.75 -1.53
N ILE A 46 11.55 4.99 -1.32
CA ILE A 46 10.81 6.18 -1.77
C ILE A 46 10.60 6.15 -3.28
N VAL A 47 11.66 5.88 -4.05
CA VAL A 47 11.61 5.87 -5.52
C VAL A 47 10.63 4.83 -6.04
N VAL A 48 10.63 3.62 -5.50
CA VAL A 48 9.73 2.56 -5.97
C VAL A 48 8.28 2.74 -5.51
N HIS A 49 8.05 3.39 -4.35
CA HIS A 49 6.70 3.79 -3.92
C HIS A 49 6.13 4.89 -4.83
N VAL A 50 6.93 5.90 -5.18
CA VAL A 50 6.52 6.92 -6.15
C VAL A 50 6.19 6.28 -7.50
N ALA A 51 6.98 5.29 -7.95
CA ALA A 51 6.69 4.56 -9.18
C ALA A 51 5.32 3.86 -9.15
N THR A 52 4.95 3.26 -8.02
CA THR A 52 3.61 2.64 -7.87
C THR A 52 2.49 3.68 -7.80
N VAL A 53 2.71 4.87 -7.25
CA VAL A 53 1.74 5.96 -7.39
C VAL A 53 1.50 6.32 -8.85
N PHE A 54 2.55 6.43 -9.66
CA PHE A 54 2.39 6.65 -11.11
C PHE A 54 1.62 5.51 -11.78
N SER A 55 1.84 4.25 -11.37
CA SER A 55 1.05 3.11 -11.88
C SER A 55 -0.45 3.29 -11.57
N THR A 56 -0.77 3.73 -10.35
CA THR A 56 -2.16 4.00 -9.94
C THR A 56 -2.77 5.11 -10.79
N LEU A 57 -2.04 6.21 -10.99
CA LEU A 57 -2.48 7.33 -11.83
C LEU A 57 -2.81 6.88 -13.25
N VAL A 58 -1.99 6.03 -13.85
CA VAL A 58 -2.19 5.52 -15.22
C VAL A 58 -3.39 4.57 -15.28
N ILE A 59 -3.47 3.61 -14.36
CA ILE A 59 -4.51 2.57 -14.41
C ILE A 59 -5.87 3.12 -14.00
N LEU A 60 -5.93 4.03 -13.03
CA LEU A 60 -7.17 4.65 -12.55
C LEU A 60 -7.40 6.06 -13.13
N TRP A 61 -6.78 6.35 -14.29
CA TRP A 61 -6.92 7.66 -14.92
C TRP A 61 -8.38 8.06 -15.18
N LYS A 62 -9.24 7.11 -15.55
CA LYS A 62 -10.66 7.36 -15.80
C LYS A 62 -11.41 7.77 -14.54
N GLU A 63 -11.11 7.13 -13.42
CA GLU A 63 -11.65 7.43 -12.10
C GLU A 63 -11.18 8.82 -11.61
N ILE A 64 -9.91 9.11 -11.85
CA ILE A 64 -9.31 10.40 -11.49
C ILE A 64 -9.93 11.54 -12.35
N ASP A 65 -10.03 11.35 -13.65
CA ASP A 65 -10.68 12.30 -14.56
C ASP A 65 -12.16 12.52 -14.18
N TRP A 66 -12.88 11.45 -13.84
CA TRP A 66 -14.24 11.52 -13.32
C TRP A 66 -14.34 12.38 -12.05
N ILE A 67 -13.43 12.14 -11.08
CA ILE A 67 -13.36 12.92 -9.85
C ILE A 67 -13.14 14.41 -10.15
N PHE A 68 -12.12 14.74 -10.96
CA PHE A 68 -11.82 16.12 -11.29
C PHE A 68 -12.98 16.83 -11.99
N LYS A 69 -13.59 16.20 -13.00
CA LYS A 69 -14.76 16.77 -13.71
C LYS A 69 -15.95 17.02 -12.80
N GLY A 70 -16.14 16.16 -11.78
CA GLY A 70 -17.22 16.34 -10.82
C GLY A 70 -16.96 17.43 -9.80
N LEU A 71 -15.72 17.54 -9.29
CA LEU A 71 -15.33 18.56 -8.32
C LEU A 71 -15.49 19.98 -8.87
N PHE A 72 -15.13 20.22 -10.14
CA PHE A 72 -15.26 21.54 -10.76
C PHE A 72 -16.72 22.01 -10.99
N LYS A 73 -17.71 21.14 -10.75
CA LYS A 73 -19.13 21.53 -10.79
C LYS A 73 -19.59 22.25 -9.52
N TRP A 74 -18.76 22.26 -8.47
CA TRP A 74 -19.05 22.89 -7.16
C TRP A 74 -20.42 22.49 -6.57
N GLN A 75 -20.79 21.22 -6.74
CA GLN A 75 -22.04 20.64 -6.28
C GLN A 75 -21.79 19.41 -5.42
N MET A 76 -22.72 19.06 -4.53
CA MET A 76 -22.66 17.84 -3.74
C MET A 76 -23.14 16.65 -4.59
N ASN A 77 -22.31 16.26 -5.56
CA ASN A 77 -22.50 15.13 -6.46
C ASN A 77 -21.81 13.85 -5.92
N GLU A 78 -21.84 12.77 -6.69
CA GLU A 78 -21.20 11.50 -6.32
C GLU A 78 -19.68 11.64 -6.22
N GLU A 79 -19.07 12.41 -7.12
CA GLU A 79 -17.62 12.66 -7.16
C GLU A 79 -17.16 13.40 -5.90
N THR A 80 -17.88 14.46 -5.51
CA THR A 80 -17.59 15.23 -4.29
C THR A 80 -17.71 14.34 -3.04
N ARG A 81 -18.75 13.51 -2.96
CA ARG A 81 -18.91 12.53 -1.87
C ARG A 81 -17.77 11.53 -1.84
N TYR A 82 -17.34 11.06 -3.00
CA TYR A 82 -16.22 10.13 -3.11
C TYR A 82 -14.92 10.75 -2.57
N VAL A 83 -14.63 12.00 -2.92
CA VAL A 83 -13.46 12.73 -2.39
C VAL A 83 -13.59 12.96 -0.89
N ILE A 84 -14.76 13.35 -0.39
CA ILE A 84 -15.00 13.48 1.06
C ILE A 84 -14.72 12.15 1.76
N ASN A 85 -15.16 11.02 1.22
CA ASN A 85 -14.87 9.70 1.77
C ASN A 85 -13.37 9.39 1.79
N ILE A 86 -12.61 9.75 0.74
CA ILE A 86 -11.15 9.64 0.74
C ILE A 86 -10.56 10.49 1.87
N LEU A 87 -10.96 11.77 1.98
CA LEU A 87 -10.44 12.67 3.02
C LEU A 87 -10.78 12.16 4.44
N VAL A 88 -12.00 11.68 4.65
CA VAL A 88 -12.42 11.07 5.93
C VAL A 88 -11.58 9.84 6.26
N SER A 89 -11.28 9.00 5.27
CA SER A 89 -10.45 7.81 5.46
C SER A 89 -8.98 8.14 5.77
N MET A 90 -8.52 9.35 5.42
CA MET A 90 -7.16 9.81 5.74
C MET A 90 -7.00 10.33 7.17
N ILE A 91 -8.09 10.65 7.89
CA ILE A 91 -8.01 11.20 9.25
C ILE A 91 -7.26 10.25 10.20
N PRO A 92 -7.58 8.94 10.28
CA PRO A 92 -6.87 8.05 11.19
C PRO A 92 -5.38 7.92 10.87
N ILE A 93 -5.01 7.76 9.60
CA ILE A 93 -3.60 7.65 9.21
C ILE A 93 -2.85 8.95 9.42
N GLY A 94 -3.50 10.10 9.23
CA GLY A 94 -2.93 11.40 9.53
C GLY A 94 -2.62 11.58 11.03
N ILE A 95 -3.50 11.11 11.91
CA ILE A 95 -3.27 11.09 13.35
C ILE A 95 -2.04 10.22 13.69
N VAL A 96 -1.95 9.02 13.12
CA VAL A 96 -0.80 8.14 13.34
C VAL A 96 0.49 8.78 12.83
N GLY A 97 0.50 9.34 11.63
CA GLY A 97 1.68 9.98 11.04
C GLY A 97 2.17 11.23 11.78
N VAL A 98 1.27 11.94 12.49
CA VAL A 98 1.64 13.15 13.23
C VAL A 98 2.03 12.85 14.69
N PHE A 99 1.31 11.96 15.37
CA PHE A 99 1.45 11.76 16.81
C PHE A 99 2.20 10.48 17.19
N PHE A 100 2.32 9.51 16.31
CA PHE A 100 2.89 8.18 16.58
C PHE A 100 4.00 7.79 15.61
N LYS A 101 4.66 8.80 15.01
CA LYS A 101 5.69 8.53 13.99
C LYS A 101 6.88 7.78 14.57
N ASP A 102 7.38 8.22 15.73
CA ASP A 102 8.56 7.63 16.37
C ASP A 102 8.30 6.19 16.83
N GLU A 103 7.07 5.90 17.31
CA GLU A 103 6.65 4.56 17.69
C GLU A 103 6.56 3.63 16.47
N VAL A 104 6.09 4.15 15.35
CA VAL A 104 6.03 3.40 14.09
C VAL A 104 7.43 3.10 13.58
N GLU A 105 8.33 4.09 13.56
CA GLU A 105 9.74 3.91 13.15
C GLU A 105 10.45 2.88 14.05
N ALA A 106 10.21 2.91 15.37
CA ALA A 106 10.75 1.92 16.30
C ALA A 106 10.28 0.49 15.99
N ILE A 107 9.01 0.32 15.58
CA ILE A 107 8.46 -0.99 15.19
C ILE A 107 9.08 -1.49 13.88
N PHE A 108 9.36 -0.60 12.93
CA PHE A 108 10.08 -0.97 11.71
C PHE A 108 11.49 -1.50 11.99
N GLY A 109 12.15 -0.98 13.02
CA GLY A 109 13.46 -1.45 13.50
C GLY A 109 13.45 -2.76 14.30
N SER A 110 12.27 -3.34 14.62
CA SER A 110 12.16 -4.51 15.50
C SER A 110 12.39 -5.86 14.81
N GLY A 111 12.78 -5.87 13.53
CA GLY A 111 13.20 -7.06 12.80
C GLY A 111 12.07 -7.86 12.15
N LEU A 112 12.45 -9.01 11.57
CA LEU A 112 11.56 -9.84 10.73
C LEU A 112 10.45 -10.56 11.51
N VAL A 113 10.59 -10.72 12.83
CA VAL A 113 9.56 -11.37 13.68
C VAL A 113 8.24 -10.61 13.58
N VAL A 114 8.27 -9.27 13.68
CA VAL A 114 7.07 -8.44 13.57
C VAL A 114 6.47 -8.55 12.18
N VAL A 115 7.28 -8.56 11.14
CA VAL A 115 6.84 -8.77 9.74
C VAL A 115 6.09 -10.09 9.61
N GLY A 116 6.67 -11.19 10.14
CA GLY A 116 6.05 -12.52 10.11
C GLY A 116 4.70 -12.56 10.83
N CYS A 117 4.61 -12.00 12.04
CA CYS A 117 3.36 -11.90 12.79
C CYS A 117 2.30 -11.09 12.06
N CYS A 118 2.68 -9.95 11.46
CA CYS A 118 1.78 -9.10 10.71
C CYS A 118 1.30 -9.74 9.39
N LEU A 119 2.13 -10.55 8.73
CA LEU A 119 1.71 -11.37 7.59
C LEU A 119 0.66 -12.40 7.99
N LEU A 120 0.81 -13.07 9.15
CA LEU A 120 -0.19 -13.99 9.68
C LEU A 120 -1.51 -13.27 10.01
N LEU A 121 -1.43 -12.06 10.58
CA LEU A 121 -2.61 -11.23 10.84
C LEU A 121 -3.31 -10.84 9.52
N THR A 122 -2.55 -10.48 8.48
CA THR A 122 -3.09 -10.26 7.13
C THR A 122 -3.81 -11.50 6.61
N ALA A 123 -3.22 -12.69 6.77
CA ALA A 123 -3.82 -13.95 6.35
C ALA A 123 -5.16 -14.21 7.06
N LEU A 124 -5.24 -13.98 8.37
CA LEU A 124 -6.46 -14.10 9.16
C LEU A 124 -7.55 -13.13 8.69
N LEU A 125 -7.20 -11.87 8.49
CA LEU A 125 -8.13 -10.83 8.05
C LEU A 125 -8.71 -11.14 6.65
N LEU A 126 -7.86 -11.53 5.71
CA LEU A 126 -8.28 -11.94 4.37
C LEU A 126 -9.15 -13.20 4.39
N SER A 127 -8.80 -14.19 5.21
CA SER A 127 -9.61 -15.41 5.38
C SER A 127 -10.99 -15.07 5.93
N PHE A 128 -11.05 -14.24 6.97
CA PHE A 128 -12.30 -13.82 7.57
C PHE A 128 -13.17 -13.06 6.56
N SER A 129 -12.61 -12.15 5.78
CA SER A 129 -13.34 -11.42 4.73
C SER A 129 -13.84 -12.31 3.59
N TYR A 130 -13.21 -13.46 3.36
CA TYR A 130 -13.63 -14.42 2.34
C TYR A 130 -14.86 -15.24 2.80
N TYR A 131 -14.89 -15.67 4.06
CA TYR A 131 -15.97 -16.50 4.58
C TYR A 131 -17.18 -15.67 5.02
N TYR A 132 -16.97 -14.48 5.59
CA TYR A 132 -18.05 -13.60 6.02
C TYR A 132 -18.55 -12.75 4.85
N LYS A 133 -19.83 -12.92 4.48
CA LYS A 133 -20.44 -12.26 3.31
C LYS A 133 -21.65 -11.43 3.75
N PRO A 134 -21.48 -10.19 4.21
CA PRO A 134 -22.59 -9.33 4.58
C PRO A 134 -23.41 -8.92 3.35
N LYS A 135 -24.62 -8.35 3.63
CA LYS A 135 -25.46 -7.78 2.58
C LYS A 135 -24.70 -6.65 1.86
N GLN A 136 -24.67 -6.72 0.55
CA GLN A 136 -23.92 -5.75 -0.26
C GLN A 136 -24.63 -4.38 -0.29
N LYS A 137 -23.84 -3.32 -0.11
CA LYS A 137 -24.21 -1.91 -0.26
C LYS A 137 -23.85 -1.44 -1.67
N GLU A 138 -24.53 -0.42 -2.17
CA GLU A 138 -24.23 0.16 -3.50
C GLU A 138 -23.02 1.10 -3.46
N ASN A 139 -22.88 1.87 -2.39
CA ASN A 139 -21.86 2.89 -2.23
C ASN A 139 -21.18 2.80 -0.86
N ILE A 140 -19.91 3.24 -0.80
CA ILE A 140 -19.15 3.38 0.44
C ILE A 140 -19.70 4.61 1.18
N SER A 141 -20.14 4.44 2.43
CA SER A 141 -20.59 5.55 3.27
C SER A 141 -19.40 6.25 3.94
N MET A 142 -19.60 7.49 4.44
CA MET A 142 -18.57 8.21 5.21
C MET A 142 -18.13 7.41 6.46
N LYS A 143 -19.08 6.72 7.12
CA LYS A 143 -18.78 5.86 8.26
C LYS A 143 -17.92 4.67 7.85
N ASP A 144 -18.26 4.01 6.74
CA ASP A 144 -17.46 2.90 6.23
C ASP A 144 -16.06 3.39 5.80
N ALA A 145 -15.97 4.54 5.12
CA ALA A 145 -14.70 5.17 4.75
C ALA A 145 -13.80 5.45 5.97
N PHE A 146 -14.38 5.94 7.09
CA PHE A 146 -13.64 6.15 8.33
C PHE A 146 -13.13 4.83 8.94
N ILE A 147 -13.97 3.78 8.95
CA ILE A 147 -13.58 2.45 9.48
C ILE A 147 -12.49 1.82 8.58
N ILE A 148 -12.59 1.97 7.25
CA ILE A 148 -11.54 1.55 6.32
C ILE A 148 -10.25 2.34 6.59
N GLY A 149 -10.37 3.64 6.90
CA GLY A 149 -9.26 4.50 7.31
C GLY A 149 -8.58 4.05 8.62
N LEU A 150 -9.33 3.57 9.60
CA LEU A 150 -8.77 2.95 10.81
C LEU A 150 -7.97 1.68 10.47
N ALA A 151 -8.50 0.84 9.59
CA ALA A 151 -7.76 -0.34 9.12
C ALA A 151 -6.48 0.04 8.38
N GLN A 152 -6.50 1.15 7.59
CA GLN A 152 -5.31 1.70 6.95
C GLN A 152 -4.29 2.18 7.99
N ALA A 153 -4.73 2.87 9.03
CA ALA A 153 -3.87 3.35 10.11
C ALA A 153 -3.19 2.19 10.87
N CYS A 154 -3.91 1.10 11.15
CA CYS A 154 -3.31 -0.11 11.70
C CYS A 154 -2.28 -0.75 10.73
N ALA A 155 -2.52 -0.65 9.43
CA ALA A 155 -1.67 -1.23 8.40
C ALA A 155 -0.39 -0.41 8.08
N VAL A 156 -0.03 0.53 8.93
CA VAL A 156 1.30 1.15 8.97
C VAL A 156 2.35 0.13 9.44
N LEU A 157 1.96 -0.86 10.24
CA LEU A 157 2.86 -1.90 10.74
C LEU A 157 3.48 -2.71 9.59
N PRO A 158 4.83 -2.94 9.61
CA PRO A 158 5.52 -3.71 8.58
C PRO A 158 5.01 -5.15 8.55
N GLY A 159 4.69 -5.66 7.36
CA GLY A 159 4.08 -6.99 7.21
C GLY A 159 2.54 -6.98 7.22
N LEU A 160 1.88 -5.97 7.79
CA LEU A 160 0.43 -5.83 7.67
C LEU A 160 0.09 -5.18 6.33
N SER A 161 -0.59 -5.92 5.47
CA SER A 161 -0.92 -5.44 4.13
C SER A 161 -1.93 -4.30 4.18
N ARG A 162 -1.54 -3.11 3.70
CA ARG A 162 -2.40 -1.94 3.61
C ARG A 162 -3.60 -2.20 2.69
N SER A 163 -3.35 -2.63 1.45
CA SER A 163 -4.40 -3.00 0.50
C SER A 163 -5.25 -4.17 1.02
N GLY A 164 -4.62 -5.16 1.67
CA GLY A 164 -5.32 -6.28 2.32
C GLY A 164 -6.27 -5.82 3.41
N SER A 165 -5.80 -4.97 4.32
CA SER A 165 -6.59 -4.48 5.46
C SER A 165 -7.77 -3.61 5.01
N THR A 166 -7.54 -2.66 4.10
CA THR A 166 -8.60 -1.76 3.62
C THR A 166 -9.65 -2.49 2.79
N ILE A 167 -9.23 -3.37 1.88
CA ILE A 167 -10.16 -4.15 1.05
C ILE A 167 -10.92 -5.16 1.92
N ALA A 168 -10.25 -5.91 2.82
CA ALA A 168 -10.92 -6.86 3.69
C ALA A 168 -11.94 -6.17 4.60
N THR A 169 -11.58 -5.03 5.20
CA THR A 169 -12.49 -4.24 6.04
C THR A 169 -13.72 -3.77 5.27
N GLY A 170 -13.56 -3.20 4.08
CA GLY A 170 -14.70 -2.78 3.27
C GLY A 170 -15.58 -3.96 2.84
N LEU A 171 -15.02 -5.13 2.53
CA LEU A 171 -15.78 -6.35 2.26
C LEU A 171 -16.59 -6.80 3.49
N LEU A 172 -16.02 -6.74 4.69
CA LEU A 172 -16.67 -7.06 5.94
C LEU A 172 -17.80 -6.08 6.29
N LEU A 173 -17.68 -4.81 5.89
CA LEU A 173 -18.73 -3.81 6.00
C LEU A 173 -19.85 -3.97 4.95
N GLY A 174 -19.62 -4.81 3.94
CA GLY A 174 -20.55 -5.04 2.85
C GLY A 174 -20.44 -4.06 1.68
N ASP A 175 -19.35 -3.34 1.57
CA ASP A 175 -19.16 -2.38 0.49
C ASP A 175 -19.05 -3.03 -0.88
N ASN A 176 -19.41 -2.28 -1.92
CA ASN A 176 -19.43 -2.78 -3.29
C ASN A 176 -18.04 -3.20 -3.76
N LYS A 177 -17.87 -4.48 -4.06
CA LYS A 177 -16.59 -5.09 -4.48
C LYS A 177 -15.96 -4.40 -5.69
N ALA A 178 -16.79 -3.91 -6.62
CA ALA A 178 -16.29 -3.27 -7.85
C ALA A 178 -15.69 -1.89 -7.58
N LYS A 179 -16.24 -1.16 -6.60
CA LYS A 179 -15.79 0.19 -6.21
C LYS A 179 -14.68 0.14 -5.15
N LEU A 180 -14.67 -0.89 -4.32
CA LEU A 180 -13.81 -0.98 -3.14
C LEU A 180 -12.32 -1.03 -3.45
N ALA A 181 -11.90 -1.82 -4.47
CA ALA A 181 -10.48 -1.86 -4.85
C ALA A 181 -9.98 -0.51 -5.37
N GLN A 182 -10.78 0.17 -6.19
CA GLN A 182 -10.46 1.50 -6.70
C GLN A 182 -10.37 2.51 -5.56
N PHE A 183 -11.35 2.49 -4.64
CA PHE A 183 -11.34 3.34 -3.44
C PHE A 183 -10.09 3.10 -2.59
N SER A 184 -9.77 1.83 -2.30
CA SER A 184 -8.59 1.45 -1.52
C SER A 184 -7.29 1.96 -2.15
N PHE A 185 -7.15 1.87 -3.48
CA PHE A 185 -5.94 2.32 -4.17
C PHE A 185 -5.86 3.86 -4.30
N LEU A 186 -6.99 4.54 -4.45
CA LEU A 186 -7.00 6.00 -4.50
C LEU A 186 -6.79 6.65 -3.13
N MET A 187 -7.36 6.08 -2.06
CA MET A 187 -7.21 6.63 -0.71
C MET A 187 -5.78 6.55 -0.17
N VAL A 188 -4.96 5.64 -0.68
CA VAL A 188 -3.57 5.47 -0.24
C VAL A 188 -2.60 6.41 -0.94
N MET A 189 -2.96 6.96 -2.10
CA MET A 189 -2.06 7.83 -2.86
C MET A 189 -1.63 9.10 -2.10
N PRO A 190 -2.55 9.88 -1.47
CA PRO A 190 -2.14 11.07 -0.75
C PRO A 190 -1.19 10.79 0.43
N PRO A 191 -1.39 9.76 1.28
CA PRO A 191 -0.41 9.39 2.31
C PRO A 191 0.96 9.04 1.73
N ILE A 192 1.03 8.21 0.68
CA ILE A 192 2.32 7.84 0.05
C ILE A 192 3.04 9.08 -0.52
N LEU A 193 2.30 9.94 -1.22
CA LEU A 193 2.88 11.18 -1.76
C LEU A 193 3.33 12.13 -0.65
N GLY A 194 2.57 12.21 0.45
CA GLY A 194 2.93 13.00 1.63
C GLY A 194 4.22 12.49 2.29
N GLU A 195 4.33 11.20 2.50
CA GLU A 195 5.52 10.54 3.04
C GLU A 195 6.72 10.75 2.10
N ALA A 196 6.58 10.47 0.83
CA ALA A 196 7.63 10.66 -0.16
C ALA A 196 8.11 12.13 -0.24
N LEU A 197 7.20 13.10 -0.10
CA LEU A 197 7.54 14.52 -0.07
C LEU A 197 8.33 14.87 1.20
N LEU A 198 7.86 14.44 2.37
CA LEU A 198 8.52 14.72 3.65
C LEU A 198 9.92 14.09 3.72
N ASP A 199 10.04 12.85 3.31
CA ASP A 199 11.33 12.16 3.31
C ASP A 199 12.27 12.73 2.24
N GLY A 200 11.75 13.02 1.03
CA GLY A 200 12.51 13.72 0.01
C GLY A 200 13.02 15.10 0.47
N MET A 201 12.22 15.85 1.25
CA MET A 201 12.65 17.13 1.84
C MET A 201 13.72 16.95 2.93
N LYS A 202 13.64 15.89 3.75
CA LYS A 202 14.71 15.57 4.71
C LYS A 202 15.99 15.23 3.97
N MET A 203 15.87 14.39 2.98
CA MET A 203 16.98 14.01 2.12
C MET A 203 17.69 15.19 1.45
N MET A 204 16.99 16.21 1.00
CA MET A 204 17.59 17.42 0.43
C MET A 204 18.31 18.32 1.46
N LYS A 205 17.99 18.18 2.76
CA LYS A 205 18.63 18.97 3.83
C LYS A 205 19.94 18.34 4.34
N ASP A 206 20.02 17.03 4.29
CA ASP A 206 21.22 16.29 4.67
C ASP A 206 22.08 16.10 3.42
N GLU A 207 23.27 16.77 3.35
CA GLU A 207 24.18 16.72 2.19
C GLU A 207 24.65 15.29 1.84
N ALA A 208 24.34 14.30 2.68
CA ALA A 208 24.65 12.87 2.47
C ALA A 208 23.67 12.14 1.55
N VAL A 209 22.71 12.82 0.99
CA VAL A 209 21.45 12.22 0.55
C VAL A 209 21.38 11.91 -0.96
N GLY A 210 22.31 11.28 -1.45
CA GLY A 210 22.10 10.41 -2.63
C GLY A 210 22.27 8.93 -2.29
N GLY A 211 22.48 8.55 -1.01
CA GLY A 211 22.67 7.17 -0.58
C GLY A 211 23.74 6.37 -1.32
N GLY A 212 24.53 7.02 -2.20
CA GLY A 212 25.51 6.33 -3.03
C GLY A 212 24.92 5.40 -4.10
N ILE A 213 23.58 5.36 -4.27
CA ILE A 213 22.94 4.48 -5.25
C ILE A 213 23.19 4.98 -6.67
N PRO A 214 23.71 4.13 -7.57
CA PRO A 214 23.87 4.51 -8.97
C PRO A 214 22.52 4.93 -9.60
N THR A 215 22.51 6.03 -10.35
CA THR A 215 21.30 6.51 -11.04
C THR A 215 20.65 5.43 -11.90
N LEU A 216 21.46 4.57 -12.52
CA LEU A 216 20.98 3.43 -13.30
C LEU A 216 20.11 2.49 -12.45
N SER A 217 20.54 2.16 -11.22
CA SER A 217 19.79 1.29 -10.31
C SER A 217 18.45 1.92 -9.91
N LEU A 218 18.42 3.22 -9.62
CA LEU A 218 17.19 3.96 -9.33
C LEU A 218 16.21 3.94 -10.52
N VAL A 219 16.69 4.18 -11.73
CA VAL A 219 15.87 4.17 -12.94
C VAL A 219 15.34 2.76 -13.22
N VAL A 220 16.18 1.74 -13.10
CA VAL A 220 15.77 0.32 -13.30
C VAL A 220 14.72 -0.07 -12.27
N GLY A 221 14.95 0.24 -10.98
CA GLY A 221 13.98 -0.04 -9.91
C GLY A 221 12.64 0.69 -10.12
N PHE A 222 12.70 1.98 -10.47
CA PHE A 222 11.51 2.77 -10.79
C PHE A 222 10.70 2.15 -11.94
N LEU A 223 11.34 1.85 -13.06
CA LEU A 223 10.66 1.28 -14.23
C LEU A 223 10.10 -0.12 -13.94
N ALA A 224 10.85 -0.95 -13.20
CA ALA A 224 10.38 -2.27 -12.77
C ALA A 224 9.13 -2.16 -11.89
N ALA A 225 9.15 -1.28 -10.87
CA ALA A 225 8.01 -1.05 -9.99
C ALA A 225 6.81 -0.43 -10.73
N PHE A 226 7.05 0.50 -11.65
CA PHE A 226 6.00 1.12 -12.44
C PHE A 226 5.28 0.10 -13.36
N VAL A 227 6.03 -0.65 -14.14
CA VAL A 227 5.46 -1.59 -15.11
C VAL A 227 4.76 -2.74 -14.40
N SER A 228 5.41 -3.38 -13.42
CA SER A 228 4.82 -4.46 -12.64
C SER A 228 3.62 -3.96 -11.82
N GLY A 229 3.68 -2.73 -11.32
CA GLY A 229 2.58 -2.07 -10.62
C GLY A 229 1.35 -1.85 -11.51
N CYS A 230 1.53 -1.41 -12.74
CA CYS A 230 0.42 -1.28 -13.70
C CYS A 230 -0.29 -2.63 -13.93
N LEU A 231 0.48 -3.71 -14.10
CA LEU A 231 -0.06 -5.05 -14.30
C LEU A 231 -0.79 -5.56 -13.04
N ALA A 232 -0.16 -5.41 -11.88
CA ALA A 232 -0.72 -5.84 -10.59
C ALA A 232 -1.98 -5.07 -10.21
N CYS A 233 -2.00 -3.74 -10.38
CA CYS A 233 -3.16 -2.90 -10.11
C CYS A 233 -4.38 -3.36 -10.93
N LYS A 234 -4.21 -3.50 -12.24
CA LYS A 234 -5.27 -3.95 -13.14
C LYS A 234 -5.76 -5.35 -12.80
N TRP A 235 -4.84 -6.25 -12.47
CA TRP A 235 -5.17 -7.63 -12.10
C TRP A 235 -5.91 -7.68 -10.78
N MET A 236 -5.46 -6.93 -9.77
CA MET A 236 -6.05 -6.93 -8.44
C MET A 236 -7.49 -6.41 -8.44
N ILE A 237 -7.79 -5.35 -9.19
CA ILE A 237 -9.18 -4.86 -9.35
C ILE A 237 -10.10 -6.00 -9.83
N ASN A 238 -9.64 -6.81 -10.77
CA ASN A 238 -10.43 -7.95 -11.27
C ASN A 238 -10.57 -9.07 -10.23
N ILE A 239 -9.54 -9.33 -9.43
CA ILE A 239 -9.57 -10.36 -8.36
C ILE A 239 -10.56 -9.97 -7.27
N VAL A 240 -10.55 -8.71 -6.82
CA VAL A 240 -11.48 -8.22 -5.80
C VAL A 240 -12.92 -8.33 -6.28
N LYS A 241 -13.20 -7.93 -7.54
CA LYS A 241 -14.52 -8.10 -8.15
C LYS A 241 -15.00 -9.55 -8.12
N LYS A 242 -14.09 -10.51 -8.34
CA LYS A 242 -14.39 -11.96 -8.31
C LYS A 242 -14.43 -12.54 -6.88
N GLY A 243 -14.02 -11.79 -5.87
CA GLY A 243 -13.99 -12.23 -4.47
C GLY A 243 -12.99 -13.35 -4.17
N LYS A 244 -11.89 -13.46 -4.92
CA LYS A 244 -10.89 -14.55 -4.82
C LYS A 244 -9.69 -14.18 -3.93
N LEU A 245 -9.93 -13.56 -2.76
CA LEU A 245 -8.87 -13.12 -1.85
C LEU A 245 -8.24 -14.25 -1.03
N ILE A 246 -8.86 -15.42 -0.97
CA ILE A 246 -8.39 -16.56 -0.16
C ILE A 246 -6.98 -17.04 -0.60
N TYR A 247 -6.63 -16.94 -1.87
CA TYR A 247 -5.31 -17.34 -2.34
C TYR A 247 -4.19 -16.50 -1.72
N PHE A 248 -4.45 -15.20 -1.51
CA PHE A 248 -3.51 -14.32 -0.83
C PHE A 248 -3.44 -14.57 0.66
N ALA A 249 -4.56 -14.98 1.28
CA ALA A 249 -4.55 -15.41 2.68
C ALA A 249 -3.64 -16.63 2.90
N ILE A 250 -3.73 -17.63 2.01
CA ILE A 250 -2.87 -18.81 2.06
C ILE A 250 -1.39 -18.40 1.84
N TYR A 251 -1.14 -17.54 0.85
CA TYR A 251 0.20 -17.03 0.60
C TYR A 251 0.78 -16.30 1.82
N CYS A 252 0.04 -15.36 2.42
CA CYS A 252 0.48 -14.63 3.61
C CYS A 252 0.72 -15.55 4.80
N ALA A 253 -0.08 -16.61 4.97
CA ALA A 253 0.12 -17.59 6.03
C ALA A 253 1.45 -18.34 5.84
N ILE A 254 1.74 -18.82 4.62
CA ILE A 254 2.99 -19.51 4.29
C ILE A 254 4.17 -18.56 4.44
N ALA A 255 4.11 -17.36 3.85
CA ALA A 255 5.18 -16.38 3.93
C ALA A 255 5.45 -15.94 5.38
N GLY A 256 4.39 -15.71 6.19
CA GLY A 256 4.52 -15.36 7.60
C GLY A 256 5.20 -16.45 8.42
N VAL A 257 4.82 -17.72 8.23
CA VAL A 257 5.48 -18.85 8.92
C VAL A 257 6.96 -18.97 8.50
N ILE A 258 7.27 -18.88 7.21
CA ILE A 258 8.65 -18.93 6.72
C ILE A 258 9.46 -17.77 7.31
N THR A 259 8.94 -16.56 7.32
CA THR A 259 9.61 -15.38 7.89
C THR A 259 9.91 -15.60 9.38
N LEU A 260 8.99 -16.17 10.16
CA LEU A 260 9.19 -16.47 11.58
C LEU A 260 10.20 -17.59 11.84
N ILE A 261 10.36 -18.53 10.91
CA ILE A 261 11.36 -19.60 11.04
C ILE A 261 12.77 -19.08 10.72
N LEU A 262 12.87 -18.09 9.83
CA LEU A 262 14.14 -17.54 9.37
C LEU A 262 14.62 -16.32 10.18
N SER A 263 13.77 -15.77 11.05
CA SER A 263 14.10 -14.66 11.97
C SER A 263 14.63 -15.17 13.29
#